data_20168aea5df9efb3dfac8d8a89e9cb39
#
_entry.id   20168aea5df9efb3dfac8d8a89e9cb39
#
_cell.length_a   1.000
_cell.length_b   1.000
_cell.length_c   1.000
_cell.angle_alpha   90.00
_cell.angle_beta   90.00
_cell.angle_gamma   90.00
#
_symmetry.space_group_name_H-M   'P 1'
#
loop_
_entity.id
_entity.type
_entity.pdbx_description
1 polymer ?
#
loop_
_entity_poly.entity_id
_entity_poly.type
_entity_poly.pdbx_seq_one_letter_code
_entity_poly.pdbx_strand_id
1 'polypeptide(L)' 'MNDKRQEYIEYFTYMQEEDKKIPLGGMAWDDICWWIYDATEKDKLFTRNELADMFPDLLGHIRDK' A
#
# COMPACT_ATOMS: atom_id res chain seq x y z
N MET A 1 2.23 -13.89 -17.56
CA MET A 1 0.93 -13.56 -16.94
C MET A 1 1.09 -12.39 -15.99
N ASN A 2 0.18 -11.43 -16.11
CA ASN A 2 0.18 -10.30 -15.19
C ASN A 2 -0.23 -10.76 -13.80
N ASP A 3 0.68 -10.65 -12.86
CA ASP A 3 0.35 -10.89 -11.47
C ASP A 3 0.04 -9.55 -10.83
N LYS A 4 -1.24 -9.27 -10.66
CA LYS A 4 -1.69 -8.00 -10.10
C LYS A 4 -1.21 -7.80 -8.66
N ARG A 5 -1.09 -8.89 -7.89
CA ARG A 5 -0.50 -8.80 -6.56
C ARG A 5 0.92 -8.26 -6.62
N GLN A 6 1.70 -8.73 -7.60
CA GLN A 6 3.08 -8.27 -7.74
C GLN A 6 3.15 -6.78 -8.08
N GLU A 7 2.22 -6.29 -8.90
CA GLU A 7 2.15 -4.85 -9.20
C GLU A 7 1.92 -4.04 -7.93
N TYR A 8 0.99 -4.47 -7.08
CA TYR A 8 0.74 -3.78 -5.81
C TYR A 8 1.96 -3.84 -4.90
N ILE A 9 2.60 -5.00 -4.81
CA ILE A 9 3.80 -5.15 -3.98
C ILE A 9 4.90 -4.18 -4.43
N GLU A 10 5.13 -4.11 -5.74
CA GLU A 10 6.14 -3.22 -6.29
C GLU A 10 5.81 -1.76 -6.02
N TYR A 11 4.54 -1.39 -6.18
CA TYR A 11 4.11 -0.01 -5.93
C TYR A 11 4.31 0.38 -4.47
N PHE A 12 3.82 -0.44 -3.55
CA PHE A 12 3.92 -0.12 -2.13
C PHE A 12 5.37 -0.16 -1.63
N THR A 13 6.18 -1.07 -2.17
CA THR A 13 7.61 -1.10 -1.85
C THR A 13 8.28 0.21 -2.25
N TYR A 14 8.00 0.66 -3.48
CA TYR A 14 8.54 1.93 -3.96
C TYR A 14 8.10 3.09 -3.07
N MET A 15 6.81 3.15 -2.74
CA MET A 15 6.28 4.25 -1.93
C MET A 15 6.85 4.22 -0.51
N GLN A 16 7.04 3.04 0.06
CA GLN A 16 7.64 2.93 1.39
C GLN A 16 9.09 3.45 1.41
N GLU A 17 9.86 3.12 0.38
CA GLU A 17 11.23 3.61 0.28
C GLU A 17 11.27 5.13 0.08
N GLU A 18 10.36 5.67 -0.72
CA GLU A 18 10.28 7.12 -0.92
C GLU A 18 9.88 7.83 0.37
N ASP A 19 8.93 7.26 1.13
CA ASP A 19 8.49 7.86 2.39
C ASP A 19 9.63 7.94 3.41
N LYS A 20 10.54 6.98 3.40
CA LYS A 20 11.71 7.00 4.28
C LYS A 20 12.65 8.16 3.97
N LYS A 21 12.73 8.56 2.72
CA LYS A 21 13.61 9.64 2.28
C LYS A 21 12.98 11.00 2.54
N ILE A 22 11.75 11.20 2.06
CA ILE A 22 11.03 12.47 2.17
C ILE A 22 9.57 12.14 2.49
N PRO A 23 8.99 12.70 3.57
CA PRO A 23 7.59 12.45 3.90
C PRO A 23 6.67 12.76 2.72
N LEU A 24 5.75 11.86 2.44
CA LEU A 24 4.83 12.01 1.31
C LEU A 24 3.79 13.08 1.62
N GLY A 25 3.46 13.88 0.58
CA GLY A 25 2.44 14.90 0.71
C GLY A 25 1.03 14.34 0.51
N GLY A 26 0.03 15.22 0.71
CA GLY A 26 -1.37 14.84 0.62
C GLY A 26 -1.76 14.22 -0.70
N MET A 27 -1.23 14.75 -1.82
CA MET A 27 -1.55 14.21 -3.14
C MET A 27 -1.05 12.77 -3.30
N ALA A 28 0.14 12.48 -2.79
CA ALA A 28 0.69 11.13 -2.81
C ALA A 28 -0.15 10.19 -1.94
N TRP A 29 -0.63 10.67 -0.80
CA TRP A 29 -1.51 9.90 0.05
C TRP A 29 -2.86 9.59 -0.60
N ASP A 30 -3.39 10.51 -1.40
CA ASP A 30 -4.62 10.24 -2.16
C ASP A 30 -4.41 9.06 -3.10
N ASP A 31 -3.29 9.01 -3.81
CA ASP A 31 -2.96 7.90 -4.69
C ASP A 31 -2.81 6.61 -3.90
N ILE A 32 -2.09 6.67 -2.79
CA ILE A 32 -1.89 5.49 -1.94
C ILE A 32 -3.22 4.95 -1.44
N CYS A 33 -4.12 5.84 -1.00
CA CYS A 33 -5.44 5.42 -0.53
C CYS A 33 -6.23 4.70 -1.61
N TRP A 34 -6.18 5.18 -2.85
CA TRP A 34 -6.83 4.51 -3.97
C TRP A 34 -6.24 3.12 -4.22
N TRP A 35 -4.92 3.00 -4.15
CA TRP A 35 -4.26 1.71 -4.30
C TRP A 35 -4.62 0.74 -3.18
N ILE A 36 -4.71 1.23 -1.94
CA ILE A 36 -5.13 0.42 -0.81
C ILE A 36 -6.57 -0.07 -1.04
N TYR A 37 -7.46 0.84 -1.42
CA TYR A 37 -8.84 0.47 -1.70
C TYR A 37 -8.93 -0.60 -2.80
N ASP A 38 -8.22 -0.38 -3.91
CA ASP A 38 -8.25 -1.33 -5.01
C ASP A 38 -7.70 -2.69 -4.58
N ALA A 39 -6.63 -2.71 -3.83
CA ALA A 39 -5.99 -3.97 -3.41
C ALA A 39 -6.82 -4.75 -2.40
N THR A 40 -7.56 -4.06 -1.52
CA THR A 40 -8.24 -4.70 -0.39
C THR A 40 -9.74 -4.85 -0.58
N GLU A 41 -10.39 -3.87 -1.20
CA GLU A 41 -11.86 -3.86 -1.31
C GLU A 41 -12.34 -4.20 -2.72
N LYS A 42 -11.72 -3.61 -3.73
CA LYS A 42 -12.17 -3.79 -5.11
C LYS A 42 -11.68 -5.11 -5.68
N ASP A 43 -10.39 -5.33 -5.66
CA ASP A 43 -9.76 -6.54 -6.23
C ASP A 43 -9.62 -7.67 -5.22
N LYS A 44 -9.66 -7.35 -3.94
CA LYS A 44 -9.61 -8.31 -2.84
C LYS A 44 -8.38 -9.23 -2.89
N LEU A 45 -7.26 -8.68 -3.30
CA LEU A 45 -6.00 -9.43 -3.40
C LEU A 45 -5.24 -9.48 -2.09
N PHE A 46 -5.52 -8.54 -1.19
CA PHE A 46 -4.87 -8.43 0.12
C PHE A 46 -5.90 -8.08 1.17
N THR A 47 -5.61 -8.40 2.43
CA THR A 47 -6.32 -7.81 3.55
C THR A 47 -5.53 -6.60 4.04
N ARG A 48 -6.20 -5.70 4.78
CA ARG A 48 -5.50 -4.56 5.37
C ARG A 48 -4.36 -5.01 6.29
N ASN A 49 -4.62 -6.06 7.07
CA ASN A 49 -3.62 -6.60 7.97
C ASN A 49 -2.42 -7.15 7.21
N GLU A 50 -2.66 -7.80 6.07
CA GLU A 50 -1.57 -8.31 5.24
C GLU A 50 -0.69 -7.16 4.74
N LEU A 51 -1.30 -6.10 4.23
CA LEU A 51 -0.55 -4.95 3.75
C LEU A 51 0.21 -4.26 4.89
N ALA A 52 -0.42 -4.13 6.06
CA ALA A 52 0.23 -3.52 7.20
C ALA A 52 1.43 -4.32 7.67
N ASP A 53 1.34 -5.65 7.60
CA ASP A 53 2.45 -6.53 7.97
C ASP A 53 3.59 -6.47 6.95
N MET A 54 3.26 -6.38 5.66
CA MET A 54 4.26 -6.31 4.59
C MET A 54 4.97 -4.96 4.54
N PHE A 55 4.25 -3.89 4.85
CA PHE A 55 4.77 -2.52 4.76
C PHE A 55 4.49 -1.77 6.06
N PRO A 56 5.13 -2.19 7.16
CA PRO A 56 4.80 -1.63 8.47
C PRO A 56 5.10 -0.14 8.61
N ASP A 57 6.13 0.35 7.93
CA ASP A 57 6.48 1.76 8.02
C ASP A 57 5.47 2.66 7.29
N LEU A 58 5.01 2.20 6.13
CA LEU A 58 4.08 2.97 5.31
C LEU A 58 2.62 2.70 5.68
N LEU A 59 2.26 1.43 5.85
CA LEU A 59 0.87 1.00 5.96
C LEU A 59 0.50 0.41 7.32
N GLY A 60 1.39 0.48 8.30
CA GLY A 60 1.10 -0.09 9.62
C GLY A 60 -0.16 0.48 10.28
N HIS A 61 -0.49 1.74 9.98
CA HIS A 61 -1.65 2.41 10.56
C HIS A 61 -2.99 1.95 10.00
N ILE A 62 -3.01 1.22 8.89
CA ILE A 62 -4.27 0.73 8.31
C ILE A 62 -4.71 -0.61 8.89
N ARG A 63 -3.90 -1.18 9.78
CA ARG A 63 -4.20 -2.48 10.38
C ARG A 63 -5.50 -2.44 11.17
N ASP A 64 -6.35 -3.42 10.95
CA ASP A 64 -7.58 -3.58 11.72
C ASP A 64 -7.25 -4.07 13.13
N LYS A 65 -7.99 -3.54 14.08
CA LYS A 65 -7.81 -3.94 15.48
C LYS A 65 -8.56 -5.22 15.80
#